data_7224dd4808c9e56a865819eea134ba36
#
_entry.id   7224dd4808c9e56a865819eea134ba36
#
_cell.length_a   1.000
_cell.length_b   1.000
_cell.length_c   1.000
_cell.angle_alpha   90.00
_cell.angle_beta   90.00
_cell.angle_gamma   90.00
#
_symmetry.space_group_name_H-M   'P 1'
#
loop_
_entity.id
_entity.type
_entity.pdbx_description
1 polymer ?
#
loop_
_entity_poly.entity_id
_entity_poly.type
_entity_poly.pdbx_seq_one_letter_code
_entity_poly.pdbx_strand_id
1 'polypeptide(L)'
;MLWGSGTSVLNHRTPEATVSTEPTVHEEEYLVDSAILRGFIGEIAPVVRHTTSPHQAVAKLRPVFSRLLGDREWLPDKFRSPCESGGMGGGIGNWLLYRSADRSFTLMSLVVPPGSATPVHDHLAWGLVGLYEGAQEESIYRLAGGHGEDHGNLELVTVRHLRVGDFYELIPPDSDIHSVRTTSPTASISLHLLAKDIGCTWRHAYDPEKHTVRPFRSGYTNAACVEESTDRR
;
A
#
# COMPACT_ATOMS: atom_id res chain seq x y z
N MET A 1 -43.64 -27.86 65.67
CA MET A 1 -42.29 -28.33 65.26
C MET A 1 -42.27 -28.47 63.76
N LEU A 2 -41.75 -27.53 63.04
CA LEU A 2 -41.43 -27.67 61.61
C LEU A 2 -40.24 -26.74 61.31
N TRP A 3 -39.15 -27.31 60.91
CA TRP A 3 -37.87 -26.64 60.55
C TRP A 3 -37.94 -26.15 59.12
N GLY A 4 -37.67 -24.87 58.90
CA GLY A 4 -37.52 -24.29 57.56
C GLY A 4 -36.04 -24.17 57.20
N SER A 5 -35.64 -24.89 56.16
CA SER A 5 -34.28 -24.84 55.60
C SER A 5 -34.14 -23.64 54.67
N GLY A 6 -33.34 -22.68 55.07
CA GLY A 6 -32.94 -21.57 54.19
C GLY A 6 -31.75 -21.95 53.33
N THR A 7 -31.92 -22.02 52.02
CA THR A 7 -30.84 -22.16 51.03
C THR A 7 -30.33 -20.78 50.65
N SER A 8 -29.10 -20.47 51.05
CA SER A 8 -28.35 -19.28 50.64
C SER A 8 -27.78 -19.50 49.23
N VAL A 9 -28.20 -18.70 48.29
CA VAL A 9 -27.67 -18.70 46.93
C VAL A 9 -26.49 -17.71 46.88
N LEU A 10 -25.29 -18.24 46.81
CA LEU A 10 -24.06 -17.47 46.59
C LEU A 10 -24.02 -17.02 45.11
N ASN A 11 -24.25 -15.74 44.85
CA ASN A 11 -24.03 -15.10 43.56
C ASN A 11 -22.50 -14.94 43.33
N HIS A 12 -21.91 -15.84 42.56
CA HIS A 12 -20.58 -15.64 41.99
C HIS A 12 -20.70 -14.64 40.84
N ARG A 13 -20.35 -13.37 41.10
CA ARG A 13 -20.01 -12.42 40.03
C ARG A 13 -18.64 -12.78 39.50
N THR A 14 -18.58 -13.26 38.26
CA THR A 14 -17.37 -13.30 37.45
C THR A 14 -16.90 -11.86 37.22
N PRO A 15 -15.61 -11.55 37.40
CA PRO A 15 -15.10 -10.22 37.06
C PRO A 15 -15.16 -10.05 35.52
N GLU A 16 -15.90 -9.04 35.06
CA GLU A 16 -15.83 -8.56 33.68
C GLU A 16 -14.39 -8.08 33.45
N ALA A 17 -13.70 -8.73 32.52
CA ALA A 17 -12.41 -8.27 32.03
C ALA A 17 -12.65 -6.95 31.29
N THR A 18 -12.26 -5.85 31.89
CA THR A 18 -12.15 -4.54 31.23
C THR A 18 -11.10 -4.64 30.15
N VAL A 19 -11.54 -4.76 28.90
CA VAL A 19 -10.64 -4.59 27.74
C VAL A 19 -10.23 -3.13 27.72
N SER A 20 -9.00 -2.86 28.09
CA SER A 20 -8.39 -1.55 27.96
C SER A 20 -8.27 -1.23 26.47
N THR A 21 -9.08 -0.29 25.99
CA THR A 21 -8.99 0.27 24.64
C THR A 21 -8.07 1.49 24.64
N GLU A 22 -6.84 1.33 25.10
CA GLU A 22 -5.84 2.37 24.83
C GLU A 22 -5.50 2.34 23.32
N PRO A 23 -5.53 3.48 22.63
CA PRO A 23 -5.14 3.54 21.24
C PRO A 23 -3.68 3.10 21.11
N THR A 24 -3.41 2.11 20.29
CA THR A 24 -2.06 1.66 19.99
C THR A 24 -1.30 2.81 19.34
N VAL A 25 -0.41 3.44 20.08
CA VAL A 25 0.47 4.47 19.53
C VAL A 25 1.54 3.75 18.70
N HIS A 26 1.42 3.82 17.39
CA HIS A 26 2.46 3.34 16.50
C HIS A 26 3.59 4.36 16.43
N GLU A 27 4.82 3.87 16.30
CA GLU A 27 5.96 4.71 16.00
C GLU A 27 6.12 4.91 14.49
N GLU A 28 6.77 6.01 14.13
CA GLU A 28 7.21 6.29 12.78
C GLU A 28 8.34 5.31 12.40
N GLU A 29 8.26 4.69 11.23
CA GLU A 29 9.21 3.65 10.82
C GLU A 29 10.04 4.11 9.63
N TYR A 30 11.35 4.28 9.84
CA TYR A 30 12.34 4.47 8.78
C TYR A 30 13.10 3.16 8.55
N LEU A 31 12.77 2.42 7.49
CA LEU A 31 13.49 1.19 7.10
C LEU A 31 14.74 1.52 6.29
N VAL A 32 14.75 2.70 5.68
CA VAL A 32 15.93 3.36 5.12
C VAL A 32 16.17 4.62 5.93
N ASP A 33 17.23 4.62 6.74
CA ASP A 33 17.56 5.75 7.59
C ASP A 33 18.73 6.56 6.95
N SER A 34 18.38 7.46 6.03
CA SER A 34 19.31 8.37 5.38
C SER A 34 18.88 9.82 5.54
N ALA A 35 19.85 10.74 5.51
CA ALA A 35 19.56 12.18 5.57
C ALA A 35 18.65 12.62 4.40
N ILE A 36 18.80 12.00 3.21
CA ILE A 36 17.99 12.30 2.03
C ILE A 36 16.55 11.90 2.26
N LEU A 37 16.30 10.66 2.76
CA LEU A 37 14.93 10.21 3.05
C LEU A 37 14.29 11.02 4.19
N ARG A 38 15.03 11.29 5.26
CA ARG A 38 14.53 12.12 6.37
C ARG A 38 14.16 13.53 5.91
N GLY A 39 14.98 14.16 5.06
CA GLY A 39 14.69 15.45 4.46
C GLY A 39 13.44 15.40 3.60
N PHE A 40 13.31 14.39 2.73
CA PHE A 40 12.15 14.16 1.90
C PHE A 40 10.86 14.02 2.75
N ILE A 41 10.87 13.14 3.75
CA ILE A 41 9.71 12.94 4.63
C ILE A 41 9.35 14.22 5.39
N GLY A 42 10.35 14.97 5.88
CA GLY A 42 10.12 16.26 6.54
C GLY A 42 9.40 17.29 5.66
N GLU A 43 9.70 17.31 4.36
CA GLU A 43 9.02 18.19 3.40
C GLU A 43 7.59 17.72 3.07
N ILE A 44 7.36 16.42 2.93
CA ILE A 44 6.07 15.90 2.45
C ILE A 44 5.04 15.68 3.56
N ALA A 45 5.45 15.29 4.77
CA ALA A 45 4.53 14.94 5.86
C ALA A 45 3.53 16.06 6.18
N PRO A 46 3.91 17.36 6.26
CA PRO A 46 2.94 18.43 6.45
C PRO A 46 1.93 18.54 5.30
N VAL A 47 2.37 18.30 4.07
CA VAL A 47 1.49 18.35 2.89
C VAL A 47 0.44 17.24 2.95
N VAL A 48 0.87 16.00 3.25
CA VAL A 48 -0.04 14.85 3.36
C VAL A 48 -1.05 15.04 4.50
N ARG A 49 -0.59 15.50 5.66
CA ARG A 49 -1.44 15.65 6.86
C ARG A 49 -2.43 16.80 6.79
N HIS A 50 -2.08 17.90 6.12
CA HIS A 50 -2.89 19.12 6.16
C HIS A 50 -3.60 19.48 4.86
N THR A 51 -3.44 18.68 3.79
CA THR A 51 -4.13 18.92 2.53
C THR A 51 -5.32 17.98 2.39
N THR A 52 -6.52 18.54 2.32
CA THR A 52 -7.77 17.76 2.23
C THR A 52 -8.11 17.31 0.80
N SER A 53 -7.54 17.97 -0.21
CA SER A 53 -7.75 17.62 -1.63
C SER A 53 -6.57 16.80 -2.16
N PRO A 54 -6.78 15.55 -2.61
CA PRO A 54 -5.75 14.72 -3.24
C PRO A 54 -5.03 15.44 -4.38
N HIS A 55 -5.75 16.11 -5.29
CA HIS A 55 -5.15 16.85 -6.40
C HIS A 55 -4.21 17.97 -5.94
N GLN A 56 -4.61 18.72 -4.90
CA GLN A 56 -3.76 19.79 -4.35
C GLN A 56 -2.53 19.21 -3.63
N ALA A 57 -2.70 18.10 -2.91
CA ALA A 57 -1.59 17.42 -2.24
C ALA A 57 -0.56 16.96 -3.28
N VAL A 58 -1.01 16.22 -4.28
CA VAL A 58 -0.16 15.69 -5.35
C VAL A 58 0.56 16.81 -6.08
N ALA A 59 -0.11 17.91 -6.45
CA ALA A 59 0.51 19.05 -7.11
C ALA A 59 1.68 19.65 -6.29
N LYS A 60 1.54 19.72 -4.96
CA LYS A 60 2.59 20.19 -4.05
C LYS A 60 3.73 19.17 -3.89
N LEU A 61 3.42 17.86 -3.96
CA LEU A 61 4.38 16.78 -3.77
C LEU A 61 5.24 16.53 -5.01
N ARG A 62 4.74 16.80 -6.22
CA ARG A 62 5.45 16.55 -7.49
C ARG A 62 6.91 17.02 -7.52
N PRO A 63 7.26 18.27 -7.19
CA PRO A 63 8.64 18.73 -7.26
C PRO A 63 9.55 18.02 -6.24
N VAL A 64 9.04 17.71 -5.06
CA VAL A 64 9.79 17.02 -4.01
C VAL A 64 10.02 15.56 -4.39
N PHE A 65 8.99 14.89 -4.91
CA PHE A 65 9.06 13.50 -5.38
C PHE A 65 9.99 13.37 -6.59
N SER A 66 9.95 14.31 -7.54
CA SER A 66 10.85 14.33 -8.70
C SER A 66 12.33 14.45 -8.29
N ARG A 67 12.64 15.23 -7.25
CA ARG A 67 14.01 15.32 -6.71
C ARG A 67 14.47 13.99 -6.12
N LEU A 68 13.62 13.35 -5.29
CA LEU A 68 13.93 12.04 -4.71
C LEU A 68 14.14 10.97 -5.80
N LEU A 69 13.26 10.97 -6.82
CA LEU A 69 13.34 10.05 -7.95
C LEU A 69 14.61 10.23 -8.78
N GLY A 70 15.12 11.45 -8.87
CA GLY A 70 16.36 11.79 -9.60
C GLY A 70 17.65 11.46 -8.86
N ASP A 71 17.60 11.33 -7.54
CA ASP A 71 18.75 10.96 -6.73
C ASP A 71 18.99 9.45 -6.77
N ARG A 72 20.20 9.01 -7.10
CA ARG A 72 20.52 7.59 -7.36
C ARG A 72 21.24 6.89 -6.22
N GLU A 73 21.65 7.63 -5.19
CA GLU A 73 22.57 7.10 -4.19
C GLU A 73 21.89 6.78 -2.84
N TRP A 74 20.65 7.22 -2.65
CA TRP A 74 19.99 7.12 -1.35
C TRP A 74 19.32 5.78 -1.07
N LEU A 75 18.93 5.00 -2.11
CA LEU A 75 18.20 3.74 -1.98
C LEU A 75 19.20 2.56 -1.92
N PRO A 76 19.36 1.87 -0.76
CA PRO A 76 20.29 0.76 -0.64
C PRO A 76 19.89 -0.46 -1.49
N ASP A 77 20.87 -1.24 -1.93
CA ASP A 77 20.70 -2.41 -2.80
C ASP A 77 19.71 -3.44 -2.27
N LYS A 78 19.61 -3.60 -0.95
CA LYS A 78 18.61 -4.47 -0.31
C LYS A 78 17.19 -4.16 -0.78
N PHE A 79 16.84 -2.89 -0.93
CA PHE A 79 15.52 -2.42 -1.32
C PHE A 79 15.34 -2.29 -2.84
N ARG A 80 16.34 -2.75 -3.59
CA ARG A 80 16.39 -2.80 -5.05
C ARG A 80 16.38 -4.23 -5.59
N SER A 81 16.24 -5.22 -4.70
CA SER A 81 16.36 -6.64 -5.04
C SER A 81 15.00 -7.31 -5.18
N PRO A 82 14.82 -8.22 -6.14
CA PRO A 82 13.67 -9.12 -6.18
C PRO A 82 13.53 -9.95 -4.90
N CYS A 83 12.32 -10.47 -4.64
CA CYS A 83 12.04 -11.31 -3.48
C CYS A 83 11.12 -12.47 -3.86
N GLU A 84 11.63 -13.70 -3.84
CA GLU A 84 10.87 -14.88 -4.24
C GLU A 84 9.66 -15.17 -3.33
N SER A 85 9.74 -14.79 -2.05
CA SER A 85 8.66 -14.94 -1.06
C SER A 85 7.71 -13.75 -0.99
N GLY A 86 7.77 -12.81 -1.93
CA GLY A 86 6.92 -11.62 -1.96
C GLY A 86 5.43 -11.95 -2.16
N GLY A 87 4.55 -11.22 -1.46
CA GLY A 87 3.10 -11.48 -1.46
C GLY A 87 2.39 -11.30 -2.80
N MET A 88 3.04 -10.67 -3.79
CA MET A 88 2.52 -10.52 -5.16
C MET A 88 2.94 -11.68 -6.09
N GLY A 89 3.83 -12.58 -5.66
CA GLY A 89 4.36 -13.66 -6.50
C GLY A 89 5.36 -13.17 -7.55
N GLY A 90 5.80 -14.06 -8.44
CA GLY A 90 6.65 -13.73 -9.60
C GLY A 90 8.02 -13.13 -9.25
N GLY A 91 8.52 -13.33 -8.03
CA GLY A 91 9.78 -12.72 -7.57
C GLY A 91 9.68 -11.23 -7.26
N ILE A 92 8.48 -10.66 -7.21
CA ILE A 92 8.25 -9.23 -6.96
C ILE A 92 8.61 -8.88 -5.52
N GLY A 93 9.53 -7.92 -5.35
CA GLY A 93 9.88 -7.32 -4.06
C GLY A 93 9.03 -6.09 -3.79
N ASN A 94 8.33 -6.07 -2.66
CA ASN A 94 7.55 -4.92 -2.19
C ASN A 94 8.14 -4.42 -0.88
N TRP A 95 9.11 -3.49 -0.98
CA TRP A 95 9.93 -3.07 0.14
C TRP A 95 9.41 -1.79 0.76
N LEU A 96 9.00 -1.84 2.01
CA LEU A 96 8.69 -0.66 2.80
C LEU A 96 9.99 0.13 3.05
N LEU A 97 9.98 1.42 2.75
CA LEU A 97 11.10 2.34 3.00
C LEU A 97 10.79 3.27 4.18
N TYR A 98 9.54 3.71 4.25
CA TYR A 98 9.02 4.56 5.31
C TYR A 98 7.52 4.32 5.53
N ARG A 99 7.10 4.42 6.80
CA ARG A 99 5.70 4.36 7.21
C ARG A 99 5.44 5.39 8.31
N SER A 100 4.42 6.25 8.12
CA SER A 100 4.04 7.25 9.12
C SER A 100 3.45 6.60 10.36
N ALA A 101 3.62 7.25 11.53
CA ALA A 101 3.11 6.75 12.81
C ALA A 101 1.57 6.56 12.79
N ASP A 102 0.86 7.49 12.16
CA ASP A 102 -0.60 7.46 12.00
C ASP A 102 -1.10 6.58 10.84
N ARG A 103 -0.18 5.85 10.17
CA ARG A 103 -0.48 5.02 8.99
C ARG A 103 -1.14 5.77 7.82
N SER A 104 -1.09 7.09 7.83
CA SER A 104 -1.70 7.93 6.81
C SER A 104 -0.98 7.89 5.47
N PHE A 105 0.31 7.53 5.45
CA PHE A 105 1.05 7.35 4.20
C PHE A 105 2.27 6.44 4.36
N THR A 106 2.70 5.90 3.22
CA THR A 106 3.92 5.08 3.09
C THR A 106 4.72 5.46 1.86
N LEU A 107 6.02 5.24 1.94
CA LEU A 107 6.92 5.19 0.78
C LEU A 107 7.46 3.77 0.66
N MET A 108 7.38 3.20 -0.55
CA MET A 108 7.91 1.87 -0.82
C MET A 108 8.61 1.80 -2.17
N SER A 109 9.51 0.83 -2.34
CA SER A 109 10.03 0.43 -3.64
C SER A 109 9.39 -0.89 -4.09
N LEU A 110 8.90 -0.90 -5.31
CA LEU A 110 8.39 -2.08 -6.00
C LEU A 110 9.43 -2.55 -7.01
N VAL A 111 9.93 -3.76 -6.83
CA VAL A 111 10.93 -4.38 -7.70
C VAL A 111 10.27 -5.48 -8.50
N VAL A 112 10.15 -5.30 -9.81
CA VAL A 112 9.52 -6.26 -10.71
C VAL A 112 10.58 -6.89 -11.60
N PRO A 113 10.85 -8.21 -11.47
CA PRO A 113 11.82 -8.89 -12.33
C PRO A 113 11.41 -8.91 -13.81
N PRO A 114 12.36 -9.11 -14.74
CA PRO A 114 12.02 -9.36 -16.15
C PRO A 114 11.08 -10.57 -16.30
N GLY A 115 10.08 -10.43 -17.15
CA GLY A 115 9.07 -11.47 -17.39
C GLY A 115 7.98 -11.57 -16.32
N SER A 116 8.06 -10.79 -15.24
CA SER A 116 7.01 -10.71 -14.22
C SER A 116 6.12 -9.49 -14.42
N ALA A 117 4.89 -9.62 -13.93
CA ALA A 117 3.91 -8.55 -13.85
C ALA A 117 3.15 -8.61 -12.52
N THR A 118 2.72 -7.44 -12.04
CA THR A 118 1.79 -7.40 -10.90
C THR A 118 0.42 -7.94 -11.31
N PRO A 119 -0.37 -8.48 -10.39
CA PRO A 119 -1.81 -8.64 -10.64
C PRO A 119 -2.42 -7.32 -11.11
N VAL A 120 -3.53 -7.37 -11.83
CA VAL A 120 -4.36 -6.17 -12.01
C VAL A 120 -4.99 -5.85 -10.66
N HIS A 121 -4.78 -4.65 -10.13
CA HIS A 121 -5.22 -4.28 -8.78
C HIS A 121 -5.51 -2.80 -8.66
N ASP A 122 -6.28 -2.43 -7.65
CA ASP A 122 -6.50 -1.05 -7.22
C ASP A 122 -5.63 -0.68 -6.01
N HIS A 123 -5.65 0.60 -5.63
CA HIS A 123 -4.94 1.10 -4.44
C HIS A 123 -5.90 1.66 -3.40
N LEU A 124 -7.03 2.23 -3.81
CA LEU A 124 -7.95 2.94 -2.93
C LEU A 124 -7.24 4.04 -2.11
N ALA A 125 -6.16 4.56 -2.68
CA ALA A 125 -5.28 5.56 -2.09
C ALA A 125 -4.75 6.48 -3.17
N TRP A 126 -4.64 7.76 -2.87
CA TRP A 126 -3.99 8.70 -3.79
C TRP A 126 -2.48 8.74 -3.54
N GLY A 127 -1.72 9.17 -4.55
CA GLY A 127 -0.28 9.33 -4.40
C GLY A 127 0.47 9.59 -5.70
N LEU A 128 1.76 9.30 -5.66
CA LEU A 128 2.69 9.39 -6.78
C LEU A 128 3.43 8.06 -6.96
N VAL A 129 3.52 7.63 -8.21
CA VAL A 129 4.32 6.47 -8.60
C VAL A 129 5.33 6.92 -9.65
N GLY A 130 6.60 6.56 -9.47
CA GLY A 130 7.65 6.97 -10.39
C GLY A 130 8.70 5.90 -10.62
N LEU A 131 9.20 5.81 -11.85
CA LEU A 131 10.19 4.81 -12.22
C LEU A 131 11.60 5.26 -11.83
N TYR A 132 12.20 4.51 -10.92
CA TYR A 132 13.54 4.74 -10.40
C TYR A 132 14.60 4.03 -11.24
N GLU A 133 14.39 2.79 -11.67
CA GLU A 133 15.29 2.00 -12.52
C GLU A 133 14.55 1.15 -13.55
N GLY A 134 15.25 0.82 -14.64
CA GLY A 134 14.74 -0.04 -15.69
C GLY A 134 13.75 0.64 -16.62
N ALA A 135 12.81 -0.16 -17.13
CA ALA A 135 11.68 0.29 -17.94
C ALA A 135 10.45 -0.54 -17.61
N GLN A 136 9.29 0.12 -17.57
CA GLN A 136 8.01 -0.51 -17.25
C GLN A 136 6.97 -0.19 -18.31
N GLU A 137 6.07 -1.15 -18.51
CA GLU A 137 4.79 -0.94 -19.16
C GLU A 137 3.70 -1.04 -18.09
N GLU A 138 2.82 -0.05 -18.06
CA GLU A 138 1.68 0.02 -17.17
C GLU A 138 0.39 -0.05 -18.00
N SER A 139 -0.44 -1.04 -17.72
CA SER A 139 -1.79 -1.16 -18.27
C SER A 139 -2.79 -0.59 -17.27
N ILE A 140 -3.55 0.42 -17.69
CA ILE A 140 -4.54 1.13 -16.86
C ILE A 140 -5.93 0.70 -17.27
N TYR A 141 -6.75 0.37 -16.28
CA TYR A 141 -8.10 -0.13 -16.48
C TYR A 141 -9.12 0.77 -15.80
N ARG A 142 -10.37 0.62 -16.23
CA ARG A 142 -11.55 1.23 -15.64
C ARG A 142 -12.61 0.16 -15.43
N LEU A 143 -13.33 0.23 -14.33
CA LEU A 143 -14.53 -0.58 -14.11
C LEU A 143 -15.69 -0.07 -14.96
N ALA A 144 -16.22 -0.94 -15.81
CA ALA A 144 -17.43 -0.68 -16.58
C ALA A 144 -18.65 -1.11 -15.76
N GLY A 145 -19.43 -0.13 -15.30
CA GLY A 145 -20.70 -0.39 -14.58
C GLY A 145 -20.57 -0.75 -13.09
N GLY A 146 -19.40 -0.48 -12.47
CA GLY A 146 -19.14 -0.84 -11.07
C GLY A 146 -18.75 -2.32 -10.90
N HIS A 147 -18.52 -2.75 -9.67
CA HIS A 147 -18.28 -4.16 -9.33
C HIS A 147 -19.29 -4.68 -8.30
N GLY A 148 -19.62 -5.98 -8.42
CA GLY A 148 -20.24 -6.75 -7.33
C GLY A 148 -19.17 -7.29 -6.38
N GLU A 149 -19.56 -8.09 -5.39
CA GLU A 149 -18.62 -8.64 -4.38
C GLU A 149 -17.50 -9.49 -5.01
N ASP A 150 -17.78 -10.19 -6.12
CA ASP A 150 -16.86 -11.12 -6.80
C ASP A 150 -16.78 -10.92 -8.32
N HIS A 151 -17.44 -9.89 -8.87
CA HIS A 151 -17.54 -9.64 -10.31
C HIS A 151 -17.21 -8.20 -10.66
N GLY A 152 -16.40 -7.99 -11.71
CA GLY A 152 -16.05 -6.67 -12.22
C GLY A 152 -15.57 -6.71 -13.66
N ASN A 153 -16.27 -6.01 -14.54
CA ASN A 153 -15.86 -5.84 -15.93
C ASN A 153 -14.81 -4.74 -16.01
N LEU A 154 -13.62 -5.08 -16.46
CA LEU A 154 -12.55 -4.12 -16.71
C LEU A 154 -12.45 -3.79 -18.21
N GLU A 155 -12.32 -2.50 -18.49
CA GLU A 155 -11.95 -1.98 -19.80
C GLU A 155 -10.52 -1.45 -19.73
N LEU A 156 -9.66 -1.88 -20.66
CA LEU A 156 -8.33 -1.31 -20.84
C LEU A 156 -8.49 0.12 -21.38
N VAL A 157 -8.06 1.11 -20.60
CA VAL A 157 -8.15 2.53 -20.98
C VAL A 157 -6.94 2.95 -21.80
N THR A 158 -5.74 2.59 -21.33
CA THR A 158 -4.49 2.96 -21.98
C THR A 158 -3.32 2.10 -21.50
N VAL A 159 -2.25 2.11 -22.28
CA VAL A 159 -0.97 1.52 -21.91
C VAL A 159 0.08 2.64 -21.91
N ARG A 160 0.82 2.77 -20.82
CA ARG A 160 1.94 3.71 -20.68
C ARG A 160 3.26 2.97 -20.71
N HIS A 161 4.26 3.60 -21.31
CA HIS A 161 5.64 3.12 -21.26
C HIS A 161 6.46 4.10 -20.43
N LEU A 162 6.95 3.64 -19.29
CA LEU A 162 7.70 4.47 -18.34
C LEU A 162 9.19 4.23 -18.50
N ARG A 163 9.93 5.32 -18.48
CA ARG A 163 11.39 5.38 -18.43
C ARG A 163 11.83 5.97 -17.10
N VAL A 164 13.07 5.76 -16.77
CA VAL A 164 13.70 6.31 -15.58
C VAL A 164 13.46 7.82 -15.46
N GLY A 165 12.91 8.24 -14.31
CA GLY A 165 12.51 9.62 -14.02
C GLY A 165 11.07 9.97 -14.37
N ASP A 166 10.37 9.16 -15.17
CA ASP A 166 8.94 9.35 -15.41
C ASP A 166 8.15 9.03 -14.14
N PHE A 167 7.13 9.82 -13.88
CA PHE A 167 6.20 9.58 -12.77
C PHE A 167 4.80 10.09 -13.10
N TYR A 168 3.82 9.54 -12.41
CA TYR A 168 2.41 9.88 -12.59
C TYR A 168 1.68 9.97 -11.26
N GLU A 169 0.51 10.59 -11.33
CA GLU A 169 -0.43 10.72 -10.25
C GLU A 169 -1.38 9.53 -10.23
N LEU A 170 -1.66 9.03 -9.06
CA LEU A 170 -2.65 8.02 -8.80
C LEU A 170 -3.72 8.67 -7.93
N ILE A 171 -4.92 8.85 -8.44
CA ILE A 171 -6.03 9.51 -7.74
C ILE A 171 -7.32 8.74 -8.01
N PRO A 172 -7.78 7.90 -7.05
CA PRO A 172 -9.03 7.17 -7.21
C PRO A 172 -10.24 8.09 -7.42
N PRO A 173 -11.23 7.65 -8.23
CA PRO A 173 -11.29 6.39 -8.96
C PRO A 173 -10.51 6.40 -10.28
N ASP A 174 -9.97 7.54 -10.69
CA ASP A 174 -9.28 7.69 -11.97
C ASP A 174 -7.86 7.09 -11.88
N SER A 175 -7.50 6.30 -12.90
CA SER A 175 -6.17 5.67 -13.02
C SER A 175 -5.75 4.82 -11.80
N ASP A 176 -6.70 4.32 -11.00
CA ASP A 176 -6.43 3.54 -9.79
C ASP A 176 -6.21 2.05 -10.06
N ILE A 177 -6.89 1.49 -11.07
CA ILE A 177 -6.77 0.07 -11.40
C ILE A 177 -5.72 -0.10 -12.49
N HIS A 178 -4.67 -0.84 -12.17
CA HIS A 178 -3.60 -1.07 -13.11
C HIS A 178 -2.87 -2.42 -12.92
N SER A 179 -2.01 -2.76 -13.86
CA SER A 179 -0.93 -3.72 -13.72
C SER A 179 0.35 -3.16 -14.30
N VAL A 180 1.48 -3.61 -13.76
CA VAL A 180 2.82 -3.16 -14.17
C VAL A 180 3.65 -4.37 -14.55
N ARG A 181 4.34 -4.31 -15.68
CA ARG A 181 5.33 -5.32 -16.09
C ARG A 181 6.67 -4.68 -16.46
N THR A 182 7.74 -5.39 -16.20
CA THR A 182 9.09 -4.96 -16.62
C THR A 182 9.30 -5.21 -18.10
N THR A 183 9.81 -4.20 -18.80
CA THR A 183 10.19 -4.27 -20.22
C THR A 183 11.68 -4.14 -20.47
N SER A 184 12.48 -3.83 -19.42
CA SER A 184 13.94 -3.85 -19.48
C SER A 184 14.50 -5.27 -19.28
N PRO A 185 15.76 -5.54 -19.73
CA PRO A 185 16.43 -6.82 -19.51
C PRO A 185 16.79 -7.09 -18.04
N THR A 186 16.81 -6.04 -17.21
CA THR A 186 16.99 -6.12 -15.76
C THR A 186 15.67 -5.80 -15.05
N ALA A 187 15.59 -6.11 -13.74
CA ALA A 187 14.44 -5.73 -12.94
C ALA A 187 14.18 -4.21 -13.01
N SER A 188 12.92 -3.84 -13.05
CA SER A 188 12.52 -2.44 -12.91
C SER A 188 12.17 -2.13 -11.46
N ILE A 189 12.43 -0.89 -11.06
CA ILE A 189 12.18 -0.41 -9.71
C ILE A 189 11.36 0.86 -9.78
N SER A 190 10.19 0.86 -9.16
CA SER A 190 9.36 2.06 -9.01
C SER A 190 9.22 2.44 -7.54
N LEU A 191 9.21 3.75 -7.27
CA LEU A 191 8.91 4.32 -5.95
C LEU A 191 7.43 4.66 -5.90
N HIS A 192 6.79 4.28 -4.80
CA HIS A 192 5.37 4.52 -4.57
C HIS A 192 5.21 5.33 -3.27
N LEU A 193 4.79 6.58 -3.38
CA LEU A 193 4.36 7.41 -2.27
C LEU A 193 2.83 7.39 -2.25
N LEU A 194 2.23 6.72 -1.29
CA LEU A 194 0.79 6.49 -1.25
C LEU A 194 0.19 6.90 0.10
N ALA A 195 -0.94 7.58 0.04
CA ALA A 195 -1.67 8.09 1.21
C ALA A 195 -2.52 6.97 1.85
N LYS A 196 -1.85 5.96 2.37
CA LYS A 196 -2.30 4.85 3.23
C LYS A 196 -1.11 3.95 3.56
N ASP A 197 -1.27 3.06 4.53
CA ASP A 197 -0.39 1.89 4.70
C ASP A 197 -0.76 0.83 3.65
N ILE A 198 -0.33 1.08 2.42
CA ILE A 198 -0.85 0.39 1.23
C ILE A 198 -0.56 -1.10 1.20
N GLY A 199 0.59 -1.54 1.73
CA GLY A 199 0.91 -2.96 1.83
C GLY A 199 -0.04 -3.72 2.76
N CYS A 200 -0.59 -3.02 3.75
CA CYS A 200 -1.47 -3.58 4.77
C CYS A 200 -2.96 -3.29 4.52
N THR A 201 -3.29 -2.47 3.54
CA THR A 201 -4.67 -2.15 3.18
C THR A 201 -5.29 -3.25 2.34
N TRP A 202 -6.46 -3.75 2.77
CA TRP A 202 -7.29 -4.62 1.95
C TRP A 202 -7.91 -3.84 0.80
N ARG A 203 -7.80 -4.37 -0.40
CA ARG A 203 -8.26 -3.82 -1.66
C ARG A 203 -8.59 -4.94 -2.63
N HIS A 204 -8.60 -4.69 -3.92
CA HIS A 204 -9.05 -5.67 -4.89
C HIS A 204 -7.93 -6.07 -5.86
N ALA A 205 -7.93 -7.35 -6.24
CA ALA A 205 -7.26 -7.82 -7.44
C ALA A 205 -8.31 -8.36 -8.41
N TYR A 206 -8.06 -8.14 -9.67
CA TYR A 206 -8.98 -8.40 -10.77
C TYR A 206 -8.41 -9.42 -11.75
N ASP A 207 -9.26 -10.27 -12.30
CA ASP A 207 -8.96 -11.11 -13.45
C ASP A 207 -9.77 -10.58 -14.65
N PRO A 208 -9.15 -9.84 -15.58
CA PRO A 208 -9.87 -9.25 -16.71
C PRO A 208 -10.48 -10.28 -17.67
N GLU A 209 -9.89 -11.49 -17.76
CA GLU A 209 -10.38 -12.55 -18.64
C GLU A 209 -11.60 -13.27 -18.06
N LYS A 210 -11.60 -13.48 -16.74
CA LYS A 210 -12.70 -14.15 -16.04
C LYS A 210 -13.74 -13.18 -15.48
N HIS A 211 -13.49 -11.87 -15.57
CA HIS A 211 -14.34 -10.83 -14.99
C HIS A 211 -14.56 -11.01 -13.48
N THR A 212 -13.57 -11.53 -12.76
CA THR A 212 -13.68 -11.77 -11.33
C THR A 212 -12.87 -10.75 -10.52
N VAL A 213 -13.38 -10.48 -9.31
CA VAL A 213 -12.75 -9.63 -8.29
C VAL A 213 -12.50 -10.47 -7.06
N ARG A 214 -11.38 -10.28 -6.40
CA ARG A 214 -11.07 -10.93 -5.14
C ARG A 214 -10.40 -9.97 -4.17
N PRO A 215 -10.56 -10.16 -2.85
CA PRO A 215 -9.78 -9.42 -1.87
C PRO A 215 -8.28 -9.58 -2.09
N PHE A 216 -7.55 -8.50 -1.95
CA PHE A 216 -6.12 -8.46 -2.18
C PHE A 216 -5.42 -7.56 -1.16
N ARG A 217 -4.27 -8.03 -0.68
CA ARG A 217 -3.34 -7.27 0.16
C ARG A 217 -1.93 -7.69 -0.24
N SER A 218 -1.12 -6.73 -0.69
CA SER A 218 0.23 -7.04 -1.19
C SER A 218 1.20 -7.45 -0.09
N GLY A 219 0.99 -7.00 1.14
CA GLY A 219 1.99 -7.08 2.19
C GLY A 219 3.24 -6.26 1.85
N TYR A 220 4.26 -6.38 2.70
CA TYR A 220 5.62 -5.90 2.45
C TYR A 220 6.59 -7.06 2.58
N THR A 221 7.68 -7.00 1.84
CA THR A 221 8.75 -8.01 1.91
C THR A 221 9.50 -7.96 3.25
N ASN A 222 9.58 -6.78 3.87
CA ASN A 222 10.44 -6.50 5.03
C ASN A 222 9.69 -5.98 6.27
N ALA A 223 8.36 -5.91 6.22
CA ALA A 223 7.57 -5.43 7.36
C ALA A 223 6.26 -6.22 7.47
N ALA A 224 5.86 -6.48 8.70
CA ALA A 224 4.58 -7.13 8.97
C ALA A 224 3.42 -6.11 8.96
N CYS A 225 2.25 -6.60 8.57
CA CYS A 225 1.00 -5.89 8.80
C CYS A 225 0.46 -6.29 10.17
N VAL A 226 0.22 -5.32 11.02
CA VAL A 226 -0.48 -5.55 12.29
C VAL A 226 -1.97 -5.71 11.95
N GLU A 227 -2.55 -6.84 12.28
CA GLU A 227 -3.99 -7.04 12.13
C GLU A 227 -4.71 -6.25 13.24
N GLU A 228 -5.36 -5.17 12.88
CA GLU A 228 -6.37 -4.59 13.76
C GLU A 228 -7.55 -5.55 13.81
N SER A 229 -7.97 -5.94 15.00
CA SER A 229 -8.95 -6.99 15.28
C SER A 229 -10.38 -6.68 14.79
N THR A 230 -10.60 -5.65 14.00
CA THR A 230 -11.93 -5.13 13.60
C THR A 230 -12.21 -5.09 12.10
N ASP A 231 -11.26 -5.42 11.22
CA ASP A 231 -11.47 -5.24 9.77
C ASP A 231 -11.70 -6.55 9.01
N ARG A 232 -12.55 -7.43 9.57
CA ARG A 232 -13.18 -8.53 8.81
C ARG A 232 -14.64 -8.16 8.53
N ARG A 233 -14.88 -7.34 7.52
CA ARG A 233 -16.20 -7.28 6.88
C ARG A 233 -16.05 -7.12 5.38
#